data_87fd00c39231c1d2869c3114f3b94cc5
#
_entry.id   87fd00c39231c1d2869c3114f3b94cc5
#
_cell.length_a   1.000
_cell.length_b   1.000
_cell.length_c   1.000
_cell.angle_alpha   90.00
_cell.angle_beta   90.00
_cell.angle_gamma   90.00
#
_symmetry.space_group_name_H-M   'P 1'
#
loop_
_entity.id
_entity.type
_entity.pdbx_description
1 polymer ?
#
loop_
_entity_poly.entity_id
_entity_poly.type
_entity_poly.pdbx_seq_one_letter_code
_entity_poly.pdbx_strand_id
1 'polypeptide(L)'
;MRLLLVAFSMIISAGVWSQTLADPKCISIMGVPLEGPDSVFIPALDSVGLKQVHPEEPEPDTYYFEGDFYGIKSTMMVTVHEKTKLLSDAVVTCGPYRTRDLYDRNQKYLLGRLQREWGNFKAKGDGSLYMLNNYGYIRQSTGLDEEGRHAIRYYYLNSSPYYKDVSNMGMKGFVQEVITENPVTENDMEHFDEMGRLANDELIDREYDSRGYLVRAAMLEKSGGKSRLTYEYDSDGCLVKRTLVNASSGLRSVNEYRYNTSFEIIQQSMKAFTKDNECIVSISMKNDLQERDDNDNWTVNKMNLTYWEKGQRTTIQTVEQRRTISYWDE
;
A
#
# COMPACT_ATOMS: atom_id res chain seq x y z
N MET A 1 -51.94 -22.62 -31.31
CA MET A 1 -50.88 -22.83 -30.31
C MET A 1 -50.01 -21.57 -30.29
N ARG A 2 -50.29 -20.66 -29.34
CA ARG A 2 -49.71 -19.32 -29.30
C ARG A 2 -48.47 -19.34 -28.39
N LEU A 3 -47.33 -19.04 -28.97
CA LEU A 3 -46.08 -18.78 -28.22
C LEU A 3 -46.21 -17.45 -27.47
N LEU A 4 -46.15 -17.49 -26.15
CA LEU A 4 -45.96 -16.30 -25.30
C LEU A 4 -44.46 -15.97 -25.27
N LEU A 5 -44.10 -14.88 -25.96
CA LEU A 5 -42.79 -14.22 -25.74
C LEU A 5 -42.87 -13.43 -24.43
N VAL A 6 -42.23 -13.92 -23.41
CA VAL A 6 -41.98 -13.15 -22.18
C VAL A 6 -40.76 -12.31 -22.46
N ALA A 7 -40.99 -11.03 -22.70
CA ALA A 7 -39.91 -10.03 -22.71
C ALA A 7 -39.38 -9.86 -21.28
N PHE A 8 -38.19 -10.43 -21.01
CA PHE A 8 -37.44 -10.15 -19.81
C PHE A 8 -36.83 -8.76 -19.96
N SER A 9 -37.49 -7.75 -19.41
CA SER A 9 -36.89 -6.43 -19.17
C SER A 9 -35.71 -6.60 -18.23
N MET A 10 -34.50 -6.60 -18.79
CA MET A 10 -33.32 -6.36 -17.99
C MET A 10 -33.39 -4.92 -17.43
N ILE A 11 -33.86 -4.79 -16.22
CA ILE A 11 -33.54 -3.64 -15.38
C ILE A 11 -32.05 -3.73 -15.20
N ILE A 12 -31.29 -2.96 -15.96
CA ILE A 12 -29.92 -2.61 -15.63
C ILE A 12 -30.08 -1.74 -14.38
N SER A 13 -30.14 -2.39 -13.22
CA SER A 13 -29.81 -1.72 -11.97
C SER A 13 -28.41 -1.18 -12.21
N ALA A 14 -28.31 0.15 -12.33
CA ALA A 14 -27.06 0.84 -12.16
C ALA A 14 -26.51 0.32 -10.81
N GLY A 15 -25.64 -0.67 -10.89
CA GLY A 15 -24.93 -1.17 -9.74
C GLY A 15 -24.28 0.06 -9.13
N VAL A 16 -24.74 0.43 -7.95
CA VAL A 16 -23.92 1.23 -7.05
C VAL A 16 -22.60 0.51 -7.05
N TRP A 17 -21.63 1.09 -7.74
CA TRP A 17 -20.25 0.68 -7.59
C TRP A 17 -19.99 0.82 -6.10
N SER A 18 -20.05 -0.29 -5.39
CA SER A 18 -19.46 -0.38 -4.07
C SER A 18 -18.07 0.16 -4.29
N GLN A 19 -17.81 1.38 -3.79
CA GLN A 19 -16.47 1.92 -3.73
C GLN A 19 -15.70 0.81 -3.03
N THR A 20 -14.89 0.11 -3.79
CA THR A 20 -13.86 -0.75 -3.19
C THR A 20 -13.21 0.14 -2.17
N LEU A 21 -13.32 -0.25 -0.91
CA LEU A 21 -12.63 0.41 0.18
C LEU A 21 -11.22 0.72 -0.32
N ALA A 22 -10.79 1.94 -0.14
CA ALA A 22 -9.45 2.36 -0.51
C ALA A 22 -8.48 1.28 -0.07
N ASP A 23 -7.52 0.95 -0.91
CA ASP A 23 -6.49 -0.03 -0.54
C ASP A 23 -6.02 0.29 0.88
N PRO A 24 -6.18 -0.61 1.87
CA PRO A 24 -5.85 -0.33 3.26
C PRO A 24 -4.37 0.04 3.45
N LYS A 25 -3.56 -0.09 2.40
CA LYS A 25 -2.13 0.24 2.36
C LYS A 25 -1.84 1.66 1.88
N CYS A 26 -2.84 2.50 1.67
CA CYS A 26 -2.66 3.88 1.23
C CYS A 26 -3.71 4.81 1.81
N ILE A 27 -3.31 6.02 2.20
CA ILE A 27 -4.23 7.11 2.54
C ILE A 27 -4.89 7.59 1.24
N SER A 28 -6.19 7.88 1.28
CA SER A 28 -6.94 8.39 0.14
C SER A 28 -7.73 9.65 0.46
N ILE A 29 -8.00 10.44 -0.56
CA ILE A 29 -8.85 11.64 -0.51
C ILE A 29 -10.09 11.37 -1.36
N MET A 30 -11.25 11.26 -0.73
CA MET A 30 -12.52 10.93 -1.42
C MET A 30 -12.43 9.65 -2.25
N GLY A 31 -11.66 8.65 -1.77
CA GLY A 31 -11.42 7.39 -2.45
C GLY A 31 -10.32 7.41 -3.52
N VAL A 32 -9.68 8.56 -3.77
CA VAL A 32 -8.51 8.67 -4.65
C VAL A 32 -7.25 8.44 -3.81
N PRO A 33 -6.46 7.37 -4.05
CA PRO A 33 -5.24 7.09 -3.31
C PRO A 33 -4.24 8.24 -3.40
N LEU A 34 -3.71 8.70 -2.27
CA LEU A 34 -2.65 9.72 -2.21
C LEU A 34 -1.30 9.05 -2.45
N GLU A 35 -1.10 8.49 -3.63
CA GLU A 35 0.14 7.82 -4.01
C GLU A 35 0.37 7.86 -5.53
N GLY A 36 1.59 7.56 -5.93
CA GLY A 36 1.95 7.42 -7.33
C GLY A 36 2.27 8.73 -8.03
N PRO A 37 2.41 8.68 -9.36
CA PRO A 37 2.75 9.85 -10.15
C PRO A 37 1.56 10.80 -10.29
N ASP A 38 1.87 12.09 -10.38
CA ASP A 38 0.92 13.18 -10.63
C ASP A 38 0.02 12.95 -11.84
N SER A 39 0.56 12.38 -12.90
CA SER A 39 -0.15 12.06 -14.15
C SER A 39 -1.30 11.06 -13.98
N VAL A 40 -1.33 10.27 -12.90
CA VAL A 40 -2.42 9.35 -12.55
C VAL A 40 -3.37 10.00 -11.55
N PHE A 41 -2.83 10.69 -10.55
CA PHE A 41 -3.59 11.27 -9.46
C PHE A 41 -4.44 12.47 -9.89
N ILE A 42 -3.89 13.38 -10.69
CA ILE A 42 -4.60 14.59 -11.13
C ILE A 42 -5.91 14.27 -11.88
N PRO A 43 -5.92 13.37 -12.91
CA PRO A 43 -7.17 12.97 -13.55
C PRO A 43 -8.15 12.25 -12.62
N ALA A 44 -7.65 11.50 -11.63
CA ALA A 44 -8.49 10.82 -10.65
C ALA A 44 -9.21 11.83 -9.73
N LEU A 45 -8.54 12.90 -9.29
CA LEU A 45 -9.16 14.00 -8.52
C LEU A 45 -10.22 14.73 -9.34
N ASP A 46 -9.96 14.97 -10.64
CA ASP A 46 -10.94 15.58 -11.53
C ASP A 46 -12.22 14.76 -11.61
N SER A 47 -12.12 13.43 -11.61
CA SER A 47 -13.28 12.52 -11.64
C SER A 47 -14.15 12.59 -10.40
N VAL A 48 -13.63 13.01 -9.23
CA VAL A 48 -14.38 13.22 -7.99
C VAL A 48 -14.78 14.67 -7.75
N GLY A 49 -14.56 15.55 -8.75
CA GLY A 49 -15.03 16.93 -8.76
C GLY A 49 -14.05 17.97 -8.19
N LEU A 50 -12.80 17.60 -7.97
CA LEU A 50 -11.71 18.50 -7.60
C LEU A 50 -10.95 18.90 -8.86
N LYS A 51 -11.12 20.15 -9.32
CA LYS A 51 -10.55 20.65 -10.57
C LYS A 51 -9.22 21.36 -10.33
N GLN A 52 -8.21 21.04 -11.13
CA GLN A 52 -6.91 21.71 -11.04
C GLN A 52 -7.06 23.18 -11.40
N VAL A 53 -6.42 24.05 -10.61
CA VAL A 53 -6.31 25.48 -10.82
C VAL A 53 -4.84 25.92 -10.82
N HIS A 54 -4.55 27.06 -11.43
CA HIS A 54 -3.19 27.58 -11.53
C HIS A 54 -3.16 28.97 -10.88
N PRO A 55 -2.61 29.09 -9.64
CA PRO A 55 -2.43 30.39 -9.01
C PRO A 55 -1.38 31.22 -9.76
N GLU A 56 -1.38 32.54 -9.53
CA GLU A 56 -0.42 33.46 -10.17
C GLU A 56 1.04 33.18 -9.74
N GLU A 57 1.22 32.80 -8.46
CA GLU A 57 2.52 32.47 -7.86
C GLU A 57 2.46 31.05 -7.26
N PRO A 58 2.63 29.98 -8.06
CA PRO A 58 2.60 28.63 -7.56
C PRO A 58 3.88 28.28 -6.80
N GLU A 59 3.74 27.55 -5.69
CA GLU A 59 4.89 26.92 -5.03
C GLU A 59 5.48 25.81 -5.90
N PRO A 60 6.82 25.62 -5.90
CA PRO A 60 7.45 24.51 -6.61
C PRO A 60 6.87 23.16 -6.20
N ASP A 61 6.78 22.24 -7.14
CA ASP A 61 6.32 20.86 -6.92
C ASP A 61 4.96 20.73 -6.20
N THR A 62 4.09 21.78 -6.38
CA THR A 62 2.77 21.84 -5.74
C THR A 62 1.68 22.02 -6.79
N TYR A 63 0.63 21.22 -6.68
CA TYR A 63 -0.59 21.29 -7.47
C TYR A 63 -1.74 21.86 -6.65
N TYR A 64 -2.57 22.69 -7.25
CA TYR A 64 -3.69 23.35 -6.61
C TYR A 64 -4.99 22.89 -7.24
N PHE A 65 -6.02 22.68 -6.40
CA PHE A 65 -7.34 22.25 -6.83
C PHE A 65 -8.42 23.04 -6.13
N GLU A 66 -9.57 23.16 -6.79
CA GLU A 66 -10.81 23.69 -6.23
C GLU A 66 -11.97 22.73 -6.50
N GLY A 67 -12.92 22.66 -5.58
CA GLY A 67 -14.12 21.84 -5.75
C GLY A 67 -14.84 21.58 -4.44
N ASP A 68 -15.64 20.52 -4.42
CA ASP A 68 -16.42 20.13 -3.26
C ASP A 68 -15.79 18.92 -2.55
N PHE A 69 -15.23 19.15 -1.36
CA PHE A 69 -14.77 18.09 -0.48
C PHE A 69 -15.93 17.57 0.35
N TYR A 70 -16.46 16.39 0.00
CA TYR A 70 -17.69 15.81 0.56
C TYR A 70 -18.89 16.78 0.58
N GLY A 71 -19.05 17.58 -0.49
CA GLY A 71 -20.14 18.56 -0.62
C GLY A 71 -19.89 19.90 0.08
N ILE A 72 -18.67 20.15 0.57
CA ILE A 72 -18.25 21.43 1.16
C ILE A 72 -17.22 22.07 0.23
N LYS A 73 -17.48 23.32 -0.20
CA LYS A 73 -16.53 24.10 -0.99
C LYS A 73 -15.16 24.13 -0.34
N SER A 74 -14.13 23.77 -1.11
CA SER A 74 -12.77 23.64 -0.62
C SER A 74 -11.74 24.00 -1.69
N THR A 75 -10.55 24.33 -1.21
CA THR A 75 -9.31 24.33 -1.98
C THR A 75 -8.43 23.19 -1.50
N MET A 76 -7.58 22.66 -2.36
CA MET A 76 -6.61 21.62 -1.99
C MET A 76 -5.26 21.94 -2.61
N MET A 77 -4.22 21.73 -1.83
CA MET A 77 -2.82 21.71 -2.27
C MET A 77 -2.32 20.28 -2.18
N VAL A 78 -1.56 19.84 -3.19
CA VAL A 78 -0.94 18.53 -3.22
C VAL A 78 0.53 18.71 -3.54
N THR A 79 1.38 18.18 -2.69
CA THR A 79 2.84 18.25 -2.86
C THR A 79 3.37 16.97 -3.49
N VAL A 80 4.33 17.10 -4.40
CA VAL A 80 5.08 15.97 -4.95
C VAL A 80 6.53 16.06 -4.48
N HIS A 81 7.14 14.92 -4.27
CA HIS A 81 8.54 14.85 -3.89
C HIS A 81 9.43 15.32 -5.06
N GLU A 82 10.35 16.23 -4.79
CA GLU A 82 11.18 16.91 -5.81
C GLU A 82 11.89 15.95 -6.77
N LYS A 83 12.53 14.89 -6.25
CA LYS A 83 13.32 13.94 -7.05
C LYS A 83 12.47 12.87 -7.73
N THR A 84 11.51 12.28 -7.01
CA THR A 84 10.75 11.11 -7.49
C THR A 84 9.50 11.49 -8.27
N LYS A 85 9.03 12.74 -8.11
CA LYS A 85 7.75 13.25 -8.66
C LYS A 85 6.55 12.41 -8.25
N LEU A 86 6.67 11.72 -7.09
CA LEU A 86 5.57 11.01 -6.47
C LEU A 86 4.87 11.89 -5.44
N LEU A 87 3.59 11.65 -5.27
CA LEU A 87 2.77 12.35 -4.28
C LEU A 87 3.22 11.99 -2.86
N SER A 88 3.35 13.00 -1.99
CA SER A 88 3.72 12.82 -0.59
C SER A 88 2.61 13.21 0.36
N ASP A 89 2.04 14.38 0.17
CA ASP A 89 1.07 14.96 1.09
C ASP A 89 0.03 15.82 0.37
N ALA A 90 -1.05 16.09 1.08
CA ALA A 90 -2.07 17.04 0.63
C ALA A 90 -2.70 17.81 1.79
N VAL A 91 -3.08 19.05 1.52
CA VAL A 91 -3.81 19.93 2.45
C VAL A 91 -5.14 20.31 1.83
N VAL A 92 -6.24 19.88 2.43
CA VAL A 92 -7.59 20.30 2.06
C VAL A 92 -8.05 21.40 3.00
N THR A 93 -8.44 22.55 2.47
CA THR A 93 -8.96 23.70 3.22
C THR A 93 -10.40 23.94 2.86
N CYS A 94 -11.30 23.81 3.84
CA CYS A 94 -12.73 24.08 3.72
C CYS A 94 -13.07 25.41 4.39
N GLY A 95 -13.78 26.29 3.70
CA GLY A 95 -14.07 27.65 4.13
C GLY A 95 -13.40 28.70 3.25
N PRO A 96 -13.20 29.92 3.71
CA PRO A 96 -13.46 30.45 5.07
C PRO A 96 -14.95 30.59 5.42
N TYR A 97 -15.28 30.45 6.70
CA TYR A 97 -16.66 30.52 7.19
C TYR A 97 -16.99 31.90 7.79
N ARG A 98 -18.14 32.44 7.41
CA ARG A 98 -18.59 33.74 7.89
C ARG A 98 -19.06 33.73 9.34
N THR A 99 -19.54 32.59 9.85
CA THR A 99 -20.06 32.45 11.21
C THR A 99 -19.49 31.21 11.88
N ARG A 100 -19.38 31.27 13.21
CA ARG A 100 -18.93 30.15 14.03
C ARG A 100 -19.86 28.94 13.91
N ASP A 101 -21.18 29.18 13.89
CA ASP A 101 -22.17 28.09 13.76
C ASP A 101 -22.02 27.30 12.46
N LEU A 102 -21.72 27.99 11.35
CA LEU A 102 -21.49 27.35 10.06
C LEU A 102 -20.20 26.54 10.09
N TYR A 103 -19.16 27.08 10.71
CA TYR A 103 -17.89 26.35 10.93
C TYR A 103 -18.13 25.09 11.76
N ASP A 104 -18.76 25.17 12.94
CA ASP A 104 -18.96 24.06 13.86
C ASP A 104 -19.81 22.94 13.21
N ARG A 105 -20.87 23.32 12.47
CA ARG A 105 -21.70 22.38 11.73
C ARG A 105 -20.93 21.62 10.66
N ASN A 106 -20.14 22.32 9.85
CA ASN A 106 -19.37 21.72 8.76
C ASN A 106 -18.21 20.88 9.31
N GLN A 107 -17.54 21.32 10.37
CA GLN A 107 -16.51 20.54 11.05
C GLN A 107 -17.07 19.20 11.56
N LYS A 108 -18.21 19.23 12.26
CA LYS A 108 -18.86 18.02 12.77
C LYS A 108 -19.28 17.08 11.63
N TYR A 109 -19.80 17.62 10.54
CA TYR A 109 -20.22 16.85 9.37
C TYR A 109 -19.02 16.16 8.71
N LEU A 110 -17.95 16.91 8.39
CA LEU A 110 -16.75 16.39 7.74
C LEU A 110 -16.03 15.37 8.62
N LEU A 111 -15.87 15.68 9.91
CA LEU A 111 -15.27 14.75 10.87
C LEU A 111 -16.05 13.43 10.95
N GLY A 112 -17.39 13.50 11.06
CA GLY A 112 -18.23 12.31 11.06
C GLY A 112 -18.18 11.52 9.74
N ARG A 113 -17.91 12.17 8.62
CA ARG A 113 -17.68 11.52 7.32
C ARG A 113 -16.36 10.77 7.32
N LEU A 114 -15.27 11.43 7.70
CA LEU A 114 -13.94 10.87 7.76
C LEU A 114 -13.83 9.75 8.82
N GLN A 115 -14.53 9.87 9.96
CA GLN A 115 -14.57 8.79 10.96
C GLN A 115 -15.23 7.51 10.45
N ARG A 116 -16.21 7.61 9.56
CA ARG A 116 -16.82 6.42 8.93
C ARG A 116 -15.88 5.74 7.92
N GLU A 117 -15.02 6.52 7.29
CA GLU A 117 -14.07 6.03 6.27
C GLU A 117 -12.78 5.51 6.91
N TRP A 118 -12.24 6.23 7.89
CA TRP A 118 -10.90 6.01 8.45
C TRP A 118 -10.88 5.57 9.92
N GLY A 119 -12.00 5.56 10.60
CA GLY A 119 -12.07 5.25 12.02
C GLY A 119 -11.94 6.47 12.94
N ASN A 120 -11.68 6.23 14.22
CA ASN A 120 -11.74 7.28 15.23
C ASN A 120 -10.55 8.22 15.21
N PHE A 121 -10.83 9.51 15.22
CA PHE A 121 -9.84 10.57 15.43
C PHE A 121 -9.59 10.77 16.94
N LYS A 122 -8.33 10.96 17.31
CA LYS A 122 -7.90 11.24 18.69
C LYS A 122 -7.54 12.73 18.82
N ALA A 123 -7.83 13.32 19.97
CA ALA A 123 -7.43 14.69 20.27
C ALA A 123 -5.94 14.76 20.63
N LYS A 124 -5.26 15.82 20.16
CA LYS A 124 -3.89 16.17 20.52
C LYS A 124 -3.88 17.41 21.43
N GLY A 125 -2.78 17.61 22.19
CA GLY A 125 -2.68 18.71 23.15
C GLY A 125 -2.75 20.12 22.56
N ASP A 126 -2.54 20.27 21.24
CA ASP A 126 -2.67 21.51 20.48
C ASP A 126 -4.11 21.80 19.99
N GLY A 127 -5.08 20.97 20.38
CA GLY A 127 -6.48 21.09 19.97
C GLY A 127 -6.78 20.50 18.60
N SER A 128 -5.77 19.96 17.87
CA SER A 128 -6.01 19.23 16.62
C SER A 128 -6.55 17.84 16.90
N LEU A 129 -7.23 17.27 15.87
CA LEU A 129 -7.64 15.87 15.86
C LEU A 129 -6.82 15.12 14.83
N TYR A 130 -6.42 13.87 15.14
CA TYR A 130 -5.65 13.06 14.21
C TYR A 130 -6.14 11.61 14.20
N MET A 131 -6.05 11.00 13.04
CA MET A 131 -6.16 9.57 12.78
C MET A 131 -4.81 9.12 12.24
N LEU A 132 -4.27 8.04 12.79
CA LEU A 132 -3.02 7.42 12.37
C LEU A 132 -3.29 5.95 12.07
N ASN A 133 -2.77 5.46 10.96
CA ASN A 133 -2.66 4.05 10.64
C ASN A 133 -1.25 3.72 10.10
N ASN A 134 -1.02 2.49 9.69
CA ASN A 134 0.30 2.03 9.22
C ASN A 134 0.74 2.63 7.88
N TYR A 135 -0.10 3.39 7.20
CA TYR A 135 0.14 3.91 5.84
C TYR A 135 0.13 5.43 5.77
N GLY A 136 -0.11 6.09 6.90
CA GLY A 136 -0.09 7.53 6.98
C GLY A 136 -1.01 8.08 8.05
N TYR A 137 -1.23 9.39 8.01
CA TYR A 137 -2.13 10.04 8.94
C TYR A 137 -3.00 11.09 8.29
N ILE A 138 -4.13 11.39 8.94
CA ILE A 138 -4.99 12.52 8.63
C ILE A 138 -5.08 13.38 9.89
N ARG A 139 -4.68 14.65 9.78
CA ARG A 139 -4.77 15.63 10.87
C ARG A 139 -5.77 16.70 10.52
N GLN A 140 -6.76 16.93 11.39
CA GLN A 140 -7.66 18.07 11.30
C GLN A 140 -7.20 19.17 12.23
N SER A 141 -7.11 20.39 11.71
CA SER A 141 -6.82 21.60 12.48
C SER A 141 -7.77 22.74 12.09
N THR A 142 -7.84 23.75 12.93
CA THR A 142 -8.50 25.02 12.62
C THR A 142 -7.46 26.00 12.11
N GLY A 143 -7.69 26.56 10.92
CA GLY A 143 -6.93 27.69 10.40
C GLY A 143 -7.72 28.99 10.54
N LEU A 144 -7.01 30.11 10.45
CA LEU A 144 -7.59 31.42 10.17
C LEU A 144 -7.06 31.89 8.80
N ASP A 145 -7.91 32.54 8.01
CA ASP A 145 -7.44 33.26 6.84
C ASP A 145 -6.85 34.63 7.22
N GLU A 146 -6.39 35.38 6.25
CA GLU A 146 -5.82 36.71 6.44
C GLU A 146 -6.81 37.71 7.05
N GLU A 147 -8.10 37.47 6.90
CA GLU A 147 -9.20 38.30 7.46
C GLU A 147 -9.65 37.79 8.83
N GLY A 148 -8.99 36.79 9.41
CA GLY A 148 -9.29 36.20 10.72
C GLY A 148 -10.54 35.30 10.73
N ARG A 149 -11.02 34.83 9.56
CA ARG A 149 -12.17 33.91 9.46
C ARG A 149 -11.73 32.49 9.65
N HIS A 150 -12.55 31.66 10.30
CA HIS A 150 -12.25 30.28 10.54
C HIS A 150 -12.32 29.43 9.28
N ALA A 151 -11.30 28.55 9.09
CA ALA A 151 -11.28 27.52 8.09
C ALA A 151 -10.94 26.15 8.74
N ILE A 152 -11.45 25.07 8.16
CA ILE A 152 -11.12 23.72 8.57
C ILE A 152 -10.04 23.21 7.63
N ARG A 153 -8.93 22.74 8.17
CA ARG A 153 -7.82 22.15 7.38
C ARG A 153 -7.66 20.69 7.71
N TYR A 154 -7.54 19.88 6.67
CA TYR A 154 -7.18 18.48 6.76
C TYR A 154 -5.83 18.26 6.06
N TYR A 155 -4.86 17.81 6.83
CA TYR A 155 -3.55 17.39 6.32
C TYR A 155 -3.57 15.90 6.14
N TYR A 156 -3.21 15.45 4.95
CA TYR A 156 -3.05 14.05 4.58
C TYR A 156 -1.59 13.79 4.33
N LEU A 157 -1.03 12.78 4.96
CA LEU A 157 0.33 12.31 4.72
C LEU A 157 0.29 10.82 4.47
N ASN A 158 0.89 10.41 3.35
CA ASN A 158 1.15 9.01 3.07
C ASN A 158 2.54 8.64 3.61
N SER A 159 2.65 7.58 4.40
CA SER A 159 3.90 7.04 4.94
C SER A 159 4.26 5.68 4.35
N SER A 160 3.66 5.33 3.20
CA SER A 160 3.93 4.07 2.49
C SER A 160 4.54 4.38 1.12
N PRO A 161 5.62 3.70 0.72
CA PRO A 161 6.21 3.90 -0.60
C PRO A 161 5.26 3.44 -1.72
N TYR A 162 5.39 4.07 -2.91
CA TYR A 162 4.53 3.77 -4.06
C TYR A 162 4.70 2.34 -4.56
N TYR A 163 5.95 1.87 -4.74
CA TYR A 163 6.19 0.49 -5.11
C TYR A 163 6.06 -0.43 -3.90
N LYS A 164 5.36 -1.54 -4.08
CA LYS A 164 4.93 -2.40 -2.98
C LYS A 164 5.93 -3.51 -2.63
N ASP A 165 7.19 -3.42 -3.11
CA ASP A 165 8.20 -4.45 -2.82
C ASP A 165 8.49 -4.54 -1.31
N VAL A 166 8.54 -3.40 -0.59
CA VAL A 166 8.65 -3.35 0.87
C VAL A 166 7.50 -4.11 1.54
N SER A 167 6.26 -3.80 1.16
CA SER A 167 5.07 -4.44 1.75
C SER A 167 4.91 -5.90 1.35
N ASN A 168 5.42 -6.31 0.17
CA ASN A 168 5.47 -7.72 -0.26
C ASN A 168 6.36 -8.58 0.63
N MET A 169 7.30 -7.96 1.35
CA MET A 169 8.15 -8.60 2.33
C MET A 169 7.59 -8.50 3.77
N GLY A 170 6.35 -8.01 3.91
CA GLY A 170 5.67 -7.86 5.19
C GLY A 170 6.23 -6.73 6.05
N MET A 171 6.81 -5.69 5.42
CA MET A 171 7.35 -4.51 6.10
C MET A 171 6.51 -3.26 5.82
N LYS A 172 6.67 -2.25 6.67
CA LYS A 172 5.94 -0.98 6.67
C LYS A 172 6.92 0.19 6.68
N GLY A 173 6.49 1.34 6.13
CA GLY A 173 7.27 2.57 6.09
C GLY A 173 8.26 2.63 4.92
N PHE A 174 9.05 3.69 4.91
CA PHE A 174 10.07 3.94 3.89
C PHE A 174 11.38 3.21 4.25
N VAL A 175 11.37 1.89 4.11
CA VAL A 175 12.53 1.05 4.40
C VAL A 175 13.63 1.30 3.38
N GLN A 176 14.85 1.55 3.86
CA GLN A 176 16.06 1.69 3.05
C GLN A 176 16.81 0.36 2.95
N GLU A 177 16.98 -0.31 4.07
CA GLU A 177 17.73 -1.56 4.16
C GLU A 177 17.12 -2.48 5.22
N VAL A 178 17.17 -3.77 4.95
CA VAL A 178 16.90 -4.79 5.98
C VAL A 178 17.98 -5.85 5.95
N ILE A 179 18.54 -6.13 7.11
CA ILE A 179 19.48 -7.23 7.33
C ILE A 179 18.75 -8.28 8.15
N THR A 180 18.56 -9.47 7.60
CA THR A 180 17.98 -10.61 8.31
C THR A 180 19.08 -11.59 8.66
N GLU A 181 19.37 -11.72 9.97
CA GLU A 181 20.28 -12.75 10.48
C GLU A 181 19.58 -14.11 10.43
N ASN A 182 20.23 -15.05 9.77
CA ASN A 182 19.73 -16.41 9.67
C ASN A 182 20.76 -17.38 10.26
N PRO A 183 20.46 -18.08 11.36
CA PRO A 183 21.44 -18.97 12.03
C PRO A 183 21.79 -20.22 11.21
N VAL A 184 21.11 -20.47 10.10
CA VAL A 184 21.30 -21.68 9.25
C VAL A 184 21.98 -21.36 7.92
N THR A 185 21.84 -20.12 7.42
CA THR A 185 22.41 -19.64 6.17
C THR A 185 23.23 -18.37 6.39
N GLU A 186 23.78 -17.79 5.33
CA GLU A 186 24.33 -16.43 5.37
C GLU A 186 23.21 -15.42 5.66
N ASN A 187 23.59 -14.25 6.20
CA ASN A 187 22.66 -13.16 6.43
C ASN A 187 22.12 -12.68 5.07
N ASP A 188 20.82 -12.48 5.01
CA ASP A 188 20.17 -11.88 3.87
C ASP A 188 20.17 -10.35 4.05
N MET A 189 20.63 -9.62 3.04
CA MET A 189 20.63 -8.16 3.01
C MET A 189 19.83 -7.69 1.81
N GLU A 190 18.87 -6.83 2.05
CA GLU A 190 17.97 -6.29 1.04
C GLU A 190 17.95 -4.78 1.12
N HIS A 191 18.09 -4.10 0.00
CA HIS A 191 18.06 -2.65 -0.11
C HIS A 191 16.85 -2.23 -0.94
N PHE A 192 16.27 -1.09 -0.60
CA PHE A 192 15.17 -0.49 -1.32
C PHE A 192 15.53 0.94 -1.72
N ASP A 193 15.06 1.37 -2.88
CA ASP A 193 15.16 2.79 -3.26
C ASP A 193 14.11 3.64 -2.51
N GLU A 194 14.21 4.97 -2.60
CA GLU A 194 13.28 5.92 -2.00
C GLU A 194 11.82 5.71 -2.45
N MET A 195 11.61 5.02 -3.58
CA MET A 195 10.29 4.70 -4.13
C MET A 195 9.74 3.34 -3.64
N GLY A 196 10.51 2.61 -2.84
CA GLY A 196 10.14 1.30 -2.29
C GLY A 196 10.42 0.10 -3.18
N ARG A 197 11.19 0.25 -4.28
CA ARG A 197 11.59 -0.87 -5.13
C ARG A 197 12.79 -1.58 -4.55
N LEU A 198 12.75 -2.91 -4.54
CA LEU A 198 13.89 -3.73 -4.14
C LEU A 198 15.08 -3.49 -5.10
N ALA A 199 16.21 -3.03 -4.57
CA ALA A 199 17.46 -2.81 -5.30
C ALA A 199 18.21 -4.16 -5.42
N ASN A 200 17.85 -4.96 -6.42
CA ASN A 200 18.46 -6.26 -6.71
C ASN A 200 18.82 -6.33 -8.19
N ASP A 201 20.12 -6.39 -8.50
CA ASP A 201 20.65 -6.39 -9.87
C ASP A 201 20.33 -7.70 -10.63
N GLU A 202 20.06 -8.80 -9.91
CA GLU A 202 19.63 -10.05 -10.52
C GLU A 202 18.17 -10.02 -10.96
N LEU A 203 17.35 -9.10 -10.38
CA LEU A 203 15.95 -8.93 -10.68
C LEU A 203 15.76 -7.86 -11.76
N ILE A 204 15.60 -8.30 -13.00
CA ILE A 204 15.52 -7.48 -14.21
C ILE A 204 14.13 -7.56 -14.86
N ASP A 205 13.91 -6.78 -15.92
CA ASP A 205 12.68 -6.80 -16.74
C ASP A 205 11.40 -6.70 -15.86
N ARG A 206 11.41 -5.79 -14.87
CA ARG A 206 10.32 -5.62 -13.90
C ARG A 206 9.13 -4.92 -14.53
N GLU A 207 7.96 -5.52 -14.39
CA GLU A 207 6.67 -4.94 -14.78
C GLU A 207 5.84 -4.67 -13.54
N TYR A 208 5.48 -3.41 -13.30
CA TYR A 208 4.58 -2.99 -12.23
C TYR A 208 3.21 -2.63 -12.80
N ASP A 209 2.15 -2.91 -12.05
CA ASP A 209 0.83 -2.37 -12.39
C ASP A 209 0.71 -0.88 -12.01
N SER A 210 -0.42 -0.26 -12.36
CA SER A 210 -0.68 1.17 -12.11
C SER A 210 -0.79 1.53 -10.61
N ARG A 211 -0.75 0.55 -9.71
CA ARG A 211 -0.79 0.75 -8.26
C ARG A 211 0.56 0.44 -7.60
N GLY A 212 1.62 0.22 -8.40
CA GLY A 212 2.96 -0.07 -7.92
C GLY A 212 3.20 -1.51 -7.47
N TYR A 213 2.32 -2.47 -7.80
CA TYR A 213 2.53 -3.88 -7.52
C TYR A 213 3.37 -4.55 -8.61
N LEU A 214 4.44 -5.24 -8.22
CA LEU A 214 5.28 -6.01 -9.15
C LEU A 214 4.51 -7.24 -9.62
N VAL A 215 4.13 -7.28 -10.90
CA VAL A 215 3.34 -8.39 -11.48
C VAL A 215 4.21 -9.41 -12.19
N ARG A 216 5.34 -8.97 -12.77
CA ARG A 216 6.31 -9.84 -13.44
C ARG A 216 7.72 -9.30 -13.29
N ALA A 217 8.68 -10.23 -13.35
CA ALA A 217 10.10 -9.91 -13.46
C ALA A 217 10.84 -11.10 -14.12
N ALA A 218 12.10 -10.88 -14.46
CA ALA A 218 13.04 -11.94 -14.77
C ALA A 218 14.17 -11.94 -13.74
N MET A 219 14.66 -13.13 -13.38
CA MET A 219 15.82 -13.31 -12.51
C MET A 219 16.98 -13.83 -13.37
N LEU A 220 18.11 -13.14 -13.30
CA LEU A 220 19.35 -13.57 -13.96
C LEU A 220 19.89 -14.81 -13.26
N GLU A 221 20.17 -15.85 -14.03
CA GLU A 221 20.84 -17.06 -13.55
C GLU A 221 22.36 -16.91 -13.69
N LYS A 222 23.12 -17.55 -12.81
CA LYS A 222 24.59 -17.61 -12.93
C LYS A 222 25.07 -18.19 -14.27
N SER A 223 24.23 -18.99 -14.93
CA SER A 223 24.46 -19.54 -16.28
C SER A 223 24.22 -18.54 -17.42
N GLY A 224 23.72 -17.33 -17.12
CA GLY A 224 23.31 -16.31 -18.09
C GLY A 224 21.88 -16.46 -18.62
N GLY A 225 21.14 -17.49 -18.15
CA GLY A 225 19.71 -17.64 -18.45
C GLY A 225 18.85 -16.63 -17.68
N LYS A 226 17.60 -16.44 -18.12
CA LYS A 226 16.60 -15.59 -17.45
C LYS A 226 15.45 -16.46 -16.96
N SER A 227 15.35 -16.67 -15.66
CA SER A 227 14.18 -17.29 -15.03
C SER A 227 13.04 -16.32 -14.94
N ARG A 228 11.81 -16.77 -15.20
CA ARG A 228 10.60 -15.93 -15.15
C ARG A 228 9.97 -15.96 -13.77
N LEU A 229 9.69 -14.78 -13.23
CA LEU A 229 8.93 -14.53 -12.00
C LEU A 229 7.55 -13.97 -12.31
N THR A 230 6.54 -14.45 -11.57
CA THR A 230 5.18 -13.90 -11.56
C THR A 230 4.68 -13.77 -10.13
N TYR A 231 3.85 -12.75 -9.89
CA TYR A 231 3.31 -12.38 -8.59
C TYR A 231 1.80 -12.27 -8.66
N GLU A 232 1.09 -12.82 -7.68
CA GLU A 232 -0.37 -12.80 -7.59
C GLU A 232 -0.76 -12.19 -6.25
N TYR A 233 -1.74 -11.27 -6.27
CA TYR A 233 -2.21 -10.51 -5.11
C TYR A 233 -3.69 -10.80 -4.86
N ASP A 234 -4.11 -10.71 -3.59
CA ASP A 234 -5.52 -10.74 -3.22
C ASP A 234 -6.19 -9.36 -3.37
N SER A 235 -7.48 -9.28 -3.00
CA SER A 235 -8.26 -8.03 -3.05
C SER A 235 -7.72 -6.96 -2.09
N ASP A 236 -7.03 -7.37 -1.03
CA ASP A 236 -6.44 -6.46 -0.04
C ASP A 236 -5.01 -6.02 -0.43
N GLY A 237 -4.54 -6.43 -1.62
CA GLY A 237 -3.21 -6.13 -2.15
C GLY A 237 -2.09 -6.91 -1.43
N CYS A 238 -2.39 -8.00 -0.73
CA CYS A 238 -1.36 -8.88 -0.17
C CYS A 238 -0.82 -9.83 -1.23
N LEU A 239 0.50 -9.99 -1.29
CA LEU A 239 1.14 -10.98 -2.15
C LEU A 239 0.77 -12.39 -1.68
N VAL A 240 -0.13 -13.07 -2.37
CA VAL A 240 -0.56 -14.42 -1.97
C VAL A 240 0.26 -15.52 -2.63
N LYS A 241 0.89 -15.23 -3.78
CA LYS A 241 1.67 -16.23 -4.48
C LYS A 241 2.77 -15.62 -5.35
N ARG A 242 3.96 -16.24 -5.33
CA ARG A 242 5.07 -15.97 -6.23
C ARG A 242 5.50 -17.25 -6.92
N THR A 243 5.62 -17.23 -8.23
CA THR A 243 6.06 -18.39 -9.02
C THR A 243 7.34 -18.05 -9.78
N LEU A 244 8.37 -18.87 -9.61
CA LEU A 244 9.61 -18.84 -10.38
C LEU A 244 9.66 -20.05 -11.32
N VAL A 245 9.92 -19.80 -12.60
CA VAL A 245 10.17 -20.86 -13.58
C VAL A 245 11.61 -20.71 -14.09
N ASN A 246 12.45 -21.65 -13.71
CA ASN A 246 13.85 -21.67 -14.11
C ASN A 246 13.99 -22.00 -15.59
N ALA A 247 14.71 -21.16 -16.34
CA ALA A 247 14.82 -21.27 -17.79
C ALA A 247 15.67 -22.47 -18.23
N SER A 248 16.73 -22.77 -17.47
CA SER A 248 17.69 -23.82 -17.82
C SER A 248 17.15 -25.23 -17.53
N SER A 249 16.52 -25.41 -16.38
CA SER A 249 16.06 -26.72 -15.90
C SER A 249 14.58 -26.99 -16.13
N GLY A 250 13.78 -25.95 -16.37
CA GLY A 250 12.32 -26.03 -16.39
C GLY A 250 11.70 -26.31 -15.01
N LEU A 251 12.49 -26.29 -13.94
CA LEU A 251 11.98 -26.40 -12.57
C LEU A 251 11.11 -25.20 -12.23
N ARG A 252 10.02 -25.46 -11.52
CA ARG A 252 9.08 -24.44 -11.06
C ARG A 252 9.05 -24.40 -9.54
N SER A 253 9.31 -23.24 -8.95
CA SER A 253 9.14 -22.99 -7.51
C SER A 253 7.91 -22.10 -7.30
N VAL A 254 7.05 -22.48 -6.34
CA VAL A 254 5.86 -21.74 -5.97
C VAL A 254 5.95 -21.42 -4.48
N ASN A 255 5.88 -20.13 -4.15
CA ASN A 255 5.75 -19.64 -2.79
C ASN A 255 4.32 -19.12 -2.59
N GLU A 256 3.67 -19.52 -1.51
CA GLU A 256 2.33 -19.08 -1.11
C GLU A 256 2.43 -18.46 0.28
N TYR A 257 1.71 -17.35 0.50
CA TYR A 257 1.78 -16.54 1.72
C TYR A 257 0.40 -16.43 2.36
N ARG A 258 0.37 -16.36 3.70
CA ARG A 258 -0.84 -16.06 4.48
C ARG A 258 -0.54 -14.97 5.48
N TYR A 259 -1.49 -14.07 5.64
CA TYR A 259 -1.38 -12.88 6.47
C TYR A 259 -2.36 -12.95 7.65
N ASN A 260 -2.04 -12.23 8.72
CA ASN A 260 -2.98 -11.88 9.78
C ASN A 260 -3.78 -10.62 9.41
N THR A 261 -4.65 -10.18 10.32
CA THR A 261 -5.45 -8.95 10.15
C THR A 261 -4.63 -7.66 10.18
N SER A 262 -3.36 -7.73 10.56
CA SER A 262 -2.39 -6.60 10.52
C SER A 262 -1.51 -6.64 9.28
N PHE A 263 -1.85 -7.46 8.28
CA PHE A 263 -1.11 -7.63 7.01
C PHE A 263 0.33 -8.15 7.18
N GLU A 264 0.59 -8.95 8.21
CA GLU A 264 1.88 -9.57 8.45
C GLU A 264 1.88 -11.03 8.01
N ILE A 265 2.98 -11.48 7.42
CA ILE A 265 3.14 -12.86 6.96
C ILE A 265 3.26 -13.79 8.18
N ILE A 266 2.20 -14.54 8.47
CA ILE A 266 2.18 -15.54 9.56
C ILE A 266 2.51 -16.95 9.09
N GLN A 267 2.36 -17.21 7.81
CA GLN A 267 2.72 -18.49 7.22
C GLN A 267 3.20 -18.31 5.78
N GLN A 268 4.22 -19.06 5.43
CA GLN A 268 4.71 -19.21 4.06
C GLN A 268 4.84 -20.69 3.73
N SER A 269 4.55 -21.07 2.48
CA SER A 269 4.90 -22.39 1.95
C SER A 269 5.67 -22.24 0.65
N MET A 270 6.68 -23.09 0.46
CA MET A 270 7.43 -23.22 -0.78
C MET A 270 7.29 -24.65 -1.32
N LYS A 271 7.00 -24.79 -2.60
CA LYS A 271 6.95 -26.07 -3.29
C LYS A 271 7.79 -26.00 -4.55
N ALA A 272 8.62 -27.02 -4.79
CA ALA A 272 9.38 -27.16 -6.01
C ALA A 272 8.83 -28.34 -6.85
N PHE A 273 8.70 -28.10 -8.15
CA PHE A 273 8.13 -29.06 -9.11
C PHE A 273 9.10 -29.30 -10.27
N THR A 274 9.12 -30.52 -10.78
CA THR A 274 9.74 -30.84 -12.05
C THR A 274 8.98 -30.20 -13.22
N LYS A 275 9.57 -30.25 -14.42
CA LYS A 275 8.88 -29.86 -15.67
C LYS A 275 7.59 -30.65 -15.93
N ASP A 276 7.50 -31.87 -15.41
CA ASP A 276 6.35 -32.79 -15.54
C ASP A 276 5.34 -32.57 -14.40
N ASN A 277 5.49 -31.48 -13.63
CA ASN A 277 4.61 -31.07 -12.53
C ASN A 277 4.61 -32.00 -11.30
N GLU A 278 5.65 -32.81 -11.13
CA GLU A 278 5.85 -33.64 -9.95
C GLU A 278 6.47 -32.79 -8.81
N CYS A 279 5.85 -32.80 -7.63
CA CYS A 279 6.38 -32.08 -6.46
C CYS A 279 7.54 -32.87 -5.84
N ILE A 280 8.73 -32.28 -5.85
CA ILE A 280 9.96 -32.90 -5.32
C ILE A 280 10.28 -32.45 -3.89
N VAL A 281 10.00 -31.19 -3.55
CA VAL A 281 10.25 -30.61 -2.23
C VAL A 281 9.09 -29.72 -1.84
N SER A 282 8.71 -29.76 -0.57
CA SER A 282 7.79 -28.79 0.04
C SER A 282 8.33 -28.34 1.39
N ILE A 283 8.25 -27.05 1.66
CA ILE A 283 8.64 -26.44 2.93
C ILE A 283 7.45 -25.60 3.41
N SER A 284 7.08 -25.77 4.68
CA SER A 284 6.12 -24.87 5.36
C SER A 284 6.84 -24.16 6.49
N MET A 285 6.64 -22.85 6.55
CA MET A 285 7.20 -21.94 7.54
C MET A 285 6.04 -21.27 8.26
N LYS A 286 6.05 -21.33 9.59
CA LYS A 286 5.10 -20.58 10.44
C LYS A 286 5.89 -19.59 11.26
N ASN A 287 5.49 -18.32 11.21
CA ASN A 287 6.11 -17.21 11.91
C ASN A 287 5.40 -16.95 13.24
N ASP A 288 6.19 -16.71 14.27
CA ASP A 288 5.77 -16.24 15.59
C ASP A 288 6.57 -14.96 15.90
N LEU A 289 5.95 -13.82 15.60
CA LEU A 289 6.57 -12.50 15.62
C LEU A 289 6.65 -12.00 17.08
N GLN A 290 7.85 -11.86 17.64
CA GLN A 290 8.09 -11.65 19.06
C GLN A 290 8.33 -10.17 19.42
N GLU A 291 9.21 -9.48 18.69
CA GLU A 291 9.62 -8.11 18.96
C GLU A 291 9.41 -7.23 17.74
N ARG A 292 9.27 -5.90 17.97
CA ARG A 292 9.00 -4.91 16.92
C ARG A 292 9.81 -3.64 17.15
N ASP A 293 10.03 -2.93 16.04
CA ASP A 293 10.55 -1.56 16.04
C ASP A 293 9.42 -0.51 16.18
N ASP A 294 9.79 0.76 16.14
CA ASP A 294 8.87 1.90 16.26
C ASP A 294 7.91 2.04 15.07
N ASN A 295 8.24 1.46 13.90
CA ASN A 295 7.41 1.38 12.72
C ASN A 295 6.50 0.13 12.68
N ASP A 296 6.44 -0.61 13.80
CA ASP A 296 5.65 -1.83 13.96
C ASP A 296 6.09 -2.96 13.01
N ASN A 297 7.36 -2.97 12.58
CA ASN A 297 7.99 -4.07 11.86
C ASN A 297 8.59 -5.07 12.85
N TRP A 298 8.44 -6.37 12.60
CA TRP A 298 9.06 -7.36 13.49
C TRP A 298 10.59 -7.33 13.39
N THR A 299 11.23 -7.42 14.53
CA THR A 299 12.69 -7.48 14.68
C THR A 299 13.18 -8.83 15.18
N VAL A 300 12.32 -9.59 15.87
CA VAL A 300 12.59 -10.98 16.28
C VAL A 300 11.42 -11.87 15.85
N ASN A 301 11.74 -12.97 15.18
CA ASN A 301 10.76 -13.96 14.71
C ASN A 301 11.23 -15.38 15.06
N LYS A 302 10.38 -16.19 15.69
CA LYS A 302 10.58 -17.63 15.85
C LYS A 302 9.85 -18.36 14.73
N MET A 303 10.61 -18.88 13.78
CA MET A 303 10.07 -19.55 12.61
C MET A 303 10.12 -21.07 12.80
N ASN A 304 8.97 -21.73 12.68
CA ASN A 304 8.85 -23.17 12.68
C ASN A 304 8.85 -23.69 11.25
N LEU A 305 9.90 -24.42 10.87
CA LEU A 305 10.11 -25.03 9.56
C LEU A 305 9.69 -26.47 9.57
N THR A 306 8.95 -26.89 8.54
CA THR A 306 8.62 -28.30 8.29
C THR A 306 8.97 -28.63 6.84
N TYR A 307 9.78 -29.66 6.64
CA TYR A 307 10.23 -30.12 5.35
C TYR A 307 9.57 -31.43 4.94
N TRP A 308 9.23 -31.54 3.66
CA TRP A 308 8.78 -32.78 3.03
C TRP A 308 9.59 -33.01 1.77
N GLU A 309 10.04 -34.22 1.58
CA GLU A 309 10.67 -34.70 0.36
C GLU A 309 9.87 -35.90 -0.17
N LYS A 310 9.47 -35.84 -1.44
CA LYS A 310 8.65 -36.88 -2.09
C LYS A 310 7.40 -37.26 -1.27
N GLY A 311 6.78 -36.29 -0.64
CA GLY A 311 5.57 -36.47 0.19
C GLY A 311 5.82 -37.00 1.60
N GLN A 312 7.04 -37.31 2.00
CA GLN A 312 7.40 -37.75 3.36
C GLN A 312 7.94 -36.56 4.17
N ARG A 313 7.46 -36.40 5.40
CA ARG A 313 7.97 -35.40 6.33
C ARG A 313 9.35 -35.83 6.83
N THR A 314 10.37 -35.00 6.53
CA THR A 314 11.76 -35.34 6.85
C THR A 314 12.29 -34.62 8.08
N THR A 315 11.93 -33.36 8.29
CA THR A 315 12.52 -32.54 9.36
C THR A 315 11.51 -31.53 9.91
N ILE A 316 11.59 -31.24 11.23
CA ILE A 316 11.00 -30.07 11.87
C ILE A 316 12.13 -29.32 12.56
N GLN A 317 12.21 -28.04 12.35
CA GLN A 317 13.21 -27.17 12.95
C GLN A 317 12.57 -25.86 13.39
N THR A 318 12.96 -25.36 14.58
CA THR A 318 12.63 -24.01 15.01
C THR A 318 13.88 -23.15 14.85
N VAL A 319 13.73 -21.99 14.21
CA VAL A 319 14.81 -21.06 13.91
C VAL A 319 14.40 -19.69 14.46
N GLU A 320 15.29 -19.03 15.17
CA GLU A 320 15.12 -17.63 15.55
C GLU A 320 15.82 -16.76 14.48
N GLN A 321 15.08 -15.82 13.92
CA GLN A 321 15.57 -14.82 13.00
C GLN A 321 15.54 -13.45 13.66
N ARG A 322 16.54 -12.63 13.38
CA ARG A 322 16.60 -11.22 13.80
C ARG A 322 16.69 -10.33 12.59
N ARG A 323 16.02 -9.18 12.63
CA ARG A 323 16.10 -8.12 11.63
C ARG A 323 16.66 -6.85 12.23
N THR A 324 17.54 -6.22 11.47
CA THR A 324 17.90 -4.80 11.63
C THR A 324 17.34 -4.07 10.45
N ILE A 325 16.55 -3.03 10.67
CA ILE A 325 15.86 -2.27 9.63
C ILE A 325 16.31 -0.82 9.73
N SER A 326 16.74 -0.24 8.61
CA SER A 326 16.98 1.19 8.47
C SER A 326 15.96 1.79 7.51
N TYR A 327 15.67 3.07 7.72
CA TYR A 327 14.67 3.81 6.98
C TYR A 327 15.31 4.98 6.25
N TRP A 328 14.72 5.38 5.14
CA TRP A 328 15.05 6.66 4.53
C TRP A 328 14.70 7.76 5.52
N ASP A 329 15.58 8.76 5.65
CA ASP A 329 15.33 9.91 6.51
C ASP A 329 14.06 10.63 6.06
N GLU A 330 13.16 10.90 7.03
CA GLU A 330 11.95 11.70 6.84
C GLU A 330 12.28 13.19 6.73
#